data_ce6f503b7356ac8474ecf1c6024a5fac
#
_entry.id   ce6f503b7356ac8474ecf1c6024a5fac
#
_cell.length_a   1.000
_cell.length_b   1.000
_cell.length_c   1.000
_cell.angle_alpha   90.00
_cell.angle_beta   90.00
_cell.angle_gamma   90.00
#
_symmetry.space_group_name_H-M   'P 1'
#
loop_
_entity.id
_entity.type
_entity.pdbx_description
1 polymer ?
#
loop_
_entity_poly.entity_id
_entity_poly.type
_entity_poly.pdbx_seq_one_letter_code
_entity_poly.pdbx_strand_id
1 'polypeptide(L)'
;ASWGDFNNDGYPDLFLGNAVQSELYKNNGNGTFSNITESAGFETYCEKCYITGVLWLDYDLDGHLDIFLSDYNQISDSKLYKNLGDETFEQIDLSNLTENSNSFSALPIYANDDMYPDIYIANDFDQFNQLLINQDGDGFIDMAEDYGVEDPFDGMGLTTCDFNNDLSLDFFVTNIKENSLYTKDNSDSSFAYTNYSEEANIYDTDWAWGVTFSDFNHDG
;
A
#
# COMPACT_ATOMS: atom_id res chain seq x y z
N ALA A 1 4.34 -1.51 11.10
CA ALA A 1 3.88 -0.36 11.90
C ALA A 1 3.86 0.88 11.03
N SER A 2 2.87 1.74 11.20
CA SER A 2 2.73 3.00 10.43
C SER A 2 2.15 4.11 11.30
N TRP A 3 2.60 5.35 11.03
CA TRP A 3 2.12 6.55 11.69
C TRP A 3 1.11 7.28 10.82
N GLY A 4 -0.01 7.75 11.41
CA GLY A 4 -1.04 8.56 10.75
C GLY A 4 -1.82 9.37 11.78
N ASP A 5 -2.24 10.59 11.43
CA ASP A 5 -3.15 11.39 12.25
C ASP A 5 -4.59 11.09 11.81
N PHE A 6 -5.16 9.97 12.33
CA PHE A 6 -6.44 9.46 11.85
C PHE A 6 -7.64 10.28 12.32
N ASN A 7 -7.49 11.04 13.41
CA ASN A 7 -8.55 11.83 14.00
C ASN A 7 -8.42 13.35 13.75
N ASN A 8 -7.41 13.75 12.94
CA ASN A 8 -7.12 15.14 12.56
C ASN A 8 -6.89 16.08 13.77
N ASP A 9 -6.30 15.57 14.87
CA ASP A 9 -6.01 16.36 16.06
C ASP A 9 -4.60 17.01 16.07
N GLY A 10 -3.79 16.70 15.04
CA GLY A 10 -2.44 17.24 14.85
C GLY A 10 -1.35 16.41 15.56
N TYR A 11 -1.68 15.30 16.18
CA TYR A 11 -0.74 14.39 16.81
C TYR A 11 -0.73 13.03 16.09
N PRO A 12 0.41 12.60 15.51
CA PRO A 12 0.46 11.30 14.84
C PRO A 12 0.13 10.14 15.77
N ASP A 13 -0.79 9.29 15.32
CA ASP A 13 -1.19 8.05 15.95
C ASP A 13 -0.39 6.88 15.38
N LEU A 14 -0.45 5.70 15.99
CA LEU A 14 0.34 4.55 15.63
C LEU A 14 -0.52 3.31 15.42
N PHE A 15 -0.43 2.70 14.23
CA PHE A 15 -0.96 1.36 14.01
C PHE A 15 0.16 0.33 13.96
N LEU A 16 0.03 -0.72 14.76
CA LEU A 16 0.94 -1.87 14.79
C LEU A 16 0.27 -3.07 14.10
N GLY A 17 0.69 -3.38 12.88
CA GLY A 17 0.33 -4.63 12.21
C GLY A 17 1.17 -5.78 12.78
N ASN A 18 0.52 -6.84 13.20
CA ASN A 18 1.14 -8.02 13.78
C ASN A 18 0.49 -9.30 13.27
N ALA A 19 1.19 -10.43 13.46
CA ALA A 19 0.55 -11.73 13.42
C ALA A 19 -0.43 -11.83 14.60
N VAL A 20 -1.66 -12.24 14.31
CA VAL A 20 -2.70 -12.58 15.30
C VAL A 20 -3.37 -11.39 16.00
N GLN A 21 -2.65 -10.32 16.34
CA GLN A 21 -3.21 -9.18 17.07
C GLN A 21 -2.58 -7.88 16.59
N SER A 22 -3.31 -7.11 15.80
CA SER A 22 -2.95 -5.74 15.43
C SER A 22 -3.51 -4.74 16.44
N GLU A 23 -2.88 -3.57 16.58
CA GLU A 23 -3.25 -2.61 17.62
C GLU A 23 -3.19 -1.17 17.10
N LEU A 24 -4.24 -0.39 17.43
CA LEU A 24 -4.30 1.06 17.18
C LEU A 24 -4.07 1.83 18.48
N TYR A 25 -3.09 2.70 18.47
CA TYR A 25 -2.70 3.56 19.57
C TYR A 25 -2.95 5.03 19.20
N LYS A 26 -3.92 5.65 19.90
CA LYS A 26 -4.16 7.09 19.81
C LYS A 26 -3.14 7.86 20.61
N ASN A 27 -2.55 8.89 20.03
CA ASN A 27 -1.66 9.85 20.71
C ASN A 27 -2.48 10.83 21.56
N ASN A 28 -2.18 10.92 22.85
CA ASN A 28 -2.90 11.80 23.77
C ASN A 28 -2.39 13.27 23.75
N GLY A 29 -1.44 13.61 22.88
CA GLY A 29 -0.85 14.95 22.78
C GLY A 29 0.04 15.36 23.97
N ASN A 30 0.25 14.47 24.94
CA ASN A 30 1.00 14.71 26.17
C ASN A 30 2.22 13.79 26.34
N GLY A 31 2.63 13.10 25.26
CA GLY A 31 3.72 12.15 25.25
C GLY A 31 3.32 10.72 25.67
N THR A 32 2.01 10.44 25.79
CA THR A 32 1.49 9.09 26.06
C THR A 32 0.53 8.64 24.97
N PHE A 33 0.27 7.34 24.90
CA PHE A 33 -0.66 6.73 23.97
C PHE A 33 -1.75 5.94 24.70
N SER A 34 -2.94 5.85 24.10
CA SER A 34 -4.04 5.01 24.54
C SER A 34 -4.31 3.93 23.50
N ASN A 35 -4.33 2.66 23.91
CA ASN A 35 -4.78 1.58 23.01
C ASN A 35 -6.30 1.68 22.86
N ILE A 36 -6.77 1.93 21.63
CA ILE A 36 -8.19 2.08 21.31
C ILE A 36 -8.69 1.03 20.33
N THR A 37 -7.91 -0.02 20.07
CA THR A 37 -8.18 -1.06 19.06
C THR A 37 -9.62 -1.56 19.09
N GLU A 38 -10.09 -2.02 20.27
CA GLU A 38 -11.43 -2.56 20.43
C GLU A 38 -12.52 -1.47 20.27
N SER A 39 -12.31 -0.30 20.88
CA SER A 39 -13.28 0.80 20.81
C SER A 39 -13.35 1.42 19.40
N ALA A 40 -12.29 1.33 18.63
CA ALA A 40 -12.23 1.79 17.24
C ALA A 40 -12.82 0.78 16.23
N GLY A 41 -13.23 -0.42 16.69
CA GLY A 41 -13.89 -1.42 15.83
C GLY A 41 -12.96 -2.43 15.16
N PHE A 42 -11.67 -2.46 15.53
CA PHE A 42 -10.75 -3.48 15.01
C PHE A 42 -10.89 -4.81 15.75
N GLU A 43 -10.67 -5.91 15.03
CA GLU A 43 -10.56 -7.23 15.65
C GLU A 43 -9.33 -7.27 16.57
N THR A 44 -9.55 -7.60 17.85
CA THR A 44 -8.48 -7.72 18.83
C THR A 44 -7.71 -9.05 18.74
N TYR A 45 -8.26 -10.02 18.00
CA TYR A 45 -7.66 -11.33 17.81
C TYR A 45 -8.07 -11.93 16.47
N CYS A 46 -7.11 -12.25 15.61
CA CYS A 46 -7.32 -12.95 14.35
C CYS A 46 -6.31 -14.11 14.25
N GLU A 47 -6.75 -15.34 14.51
CA GLU A 47 -5.87 -16.53 14.53
C GLU A 47 -5.12 -16.77 13.21
N LYS A 48 -5.68 -16.26 12.11
CA LYS A 48 -5.18 -16.53 10.76
C LYS A 48 -4.50 -15.32 10.09
N CYS A 49 -4.54 -14.15 10.72
CA CYS A 49 -3.93 -12.97 10.15
C CYS A 49 -2.41 -12.94 10.37
N TYR A 50 -1.69 -12.41 9.38
CA TYR A 50 -0.27 -12.11 9.47
C TYR A 50 0.02 -10.77 8.78
N ILE A 51 -0.26 -9.66 9.48
CA ILE A 51 -0.16 -8.32 8.90
C ILE A 51 1.31 -7.90 8.79
N THR A 52 1.79 -7.74 7.57
CA THR A 52 3.14 -7.30 7.22
C THR A 52 3.20 -5.83 6.83
N GLY A 53 2.18 -5.32 6.14
CA GLY A 53 2.06 -3.94 5.68
C GLY A 53 0.90 -3.20 6.33
N VAL A 54 1.12 -1.92 6.63
CA VAL A 54 0.09 -0.97 7.10
C VAL A 54 0.20 0.30 6.28
N LEU A 55 -0.85 0.62 5.54
CA LEU A 55 -0.94 1.80 4.70
C LEU A 55 -2.07 2.70 5.19
N TRP A 56 -1.77 3.99 5.43
CA TRP A 56 -2.75 5.03 5.64
C TRP A 56 -3.04 5.74 4.32
N LEU A 57 -4.31 5.90 4.00
CA LEU A 57 -4.77 6.65 2.82
C LEU A 57 -6.19 7.18 3.07
N ASP A 58 -6.58 8.23 2.39
CA ASP A 58 -7.97 8.72 2.32
C ASP A 58 -8.53 8.24 0.97
N TYR A 59 -9.09 7.01 0.95
CA TYR A 59 -9.43 6.36 -0.33
C TYR A 59 -10.70 6.93 -0.96
N ASP A 60 -11.60 7.51 -0.18
CA ASP A 60 -12.86 8.07 -0.68
C ASP A 60 -12.92 9.61 -0.62
N LEU A 61 -11.79 10.25 -0.28
CA LEU A 61 -11.61 11.71 -0.24
C LEU A 61 -12.57 12.41 0.74
N ASP A 62 -12.94 11.75 1.83
CA ASP A 62 -13.79 12.33 2.88
C ASP A 62 -13.01 13.18 3.92
N GLY A 63 -11.68 13.18 3.83
CA GLY A 63 -10.77 13.95 4.68
C GLY A 63 -10.33 13.21 5.94
N HIS A 64 -10.65 11.92 6.06
CA HIS A 64 -10.22 11.06 7.16
C HIS A 64 -9.28 9.97 6.64
N LEU A 65 -8.20 9.68 7.38
CA LEU A 65 -7.28 8.62 6.98
C LEU A 65 -7.89 7.24 7.26
N ASP A 66 -8.02 6.44 6.21
CA ASP A 66 -8.37 5.03 6.24
C ASP A 66 -7.16 4.13 6.40
N ILE A 67 -7.35 2.84 6.62
CA ILE A 67 -6.26 1.88 6.81
C ILE A 67 -6.40 0.71 5.87
N PHE A 68 -5.37 0.46 5.05
CA PHE A 68 -5.20 -0.81 4.34
C PHE A 68 -4.15 -1.66 5.06
N LEU A 69 -4.47 -2.94 5.30
CA LEU A 69 -3.61 -3.92 5.95
C LEU A 69 -3.26 -5.04 4.97
N SER A 70 -1.98 -5.14 4.60
CA SER A 70 -1.48 -6.27 3.80
C SER A 70 -1.40 -7.51 4.68
N ASP A 71 -2.11 -8.57 4.31
CA ASP A 71 -2.10 -9.84 5.04
C ASP A 71 -1.29 -10.90 4.28
N TYR A 72 -0.22 -11.37 4.91
CA TYR A 72 0.73 -12.34 4.37
C TYR A 72 0.34 -13.78 4.74
N ASN A 73 -0.93 -14.11 4.51
CA ASN A 73 -1.42 -15.45 4.82
C ASN A 73 -2.51 -15.89 3.83
N GLN A 74 -2.22 -16.88 2.99
CA GLN A 74 -3.13 -17.41 1.96
C GLN A 74 -4.52 -17.87 2.46
N ILE A 75 -4.78 -17.82 3.73
CA ILE A 75 -6.05 -18.22 4.34
C ILE A 75 -6.81 -17.05 4.97
N SER A 76 -6.32 -15.84 4.80
CA SER A 76 -6.98 -14.58 5.16
C SER A 76 -6.73 -13.54 4.07
N ASP A 77 -7.58 -12.54 4.00
CA ASP A 77 -7.56 -11.50 2.98
C ASP A 77 -6.91 -10.23 3.54
N SER A 78 -6.27 -9.43 2.68
CA SER A 78 -5.91 -8.07 3.01
C SER A 78 -7.17 -7.28 3.35
N LYS A 79 -7.07 -6.29 4.24
CA LYS A 79 -8.22 -5.61 4.83
C LYS A 79 -8.16 -4.11 4.60
N LEU A 80 -9.29 -3.53 4.21
CA LEU A 80 -9.48 -2.09 4.19
C LEU A 80 -10.46 -1.71 5.30
N TYR A 81 -10.12 -0.70 6.08
CA TYR A 81 -10.96 -0.14 7.12
C TYR A 81 -11.22 1.33 6.81
N LYS A 82 -12.50 1.68 6.56
CA LYS A 82 -12.94 3.05 6.40
C LYS A 82 -13.04 3.73 7.78
N ASN A 83 -12.45 4.90 7.89
CA ASN A 83 -12.60 5.78 9.04
C ASN A 83 -13.95 6.53 8.98
N LEU A 84 -14.76 6.45 10.03
CA LEU A 84 -16.08 7.10 10.07
C LEU A 84 -16.05 8.55 10.62
N GLY A 85 -14.84 9.06 10.92
CA GLY A 85 -14.64 10.42 11.42
C GLY A 85 -15.04 10.63 12.90
N ASP A 86 -15.39 9.58 13.60
CA ASP A 86 -15.80 9.58 15.02
C ASP A 86 -14.90 8.71 15.91
N GLU A 87 -13.67 8.48 15.46
CA GLU A 87 -12.67 7.58 16.06
C GLU A 87 -13.03 6.08 15.96
N THR A 88 -13.97 5.73 15.07
CA THR A 88 -14.31 4.34 14.75
C THR A 88 -14.08 4.01 13.28
N PHE A 89 -13.90 2.72 12.99
CA PHE A 89 -13.64 2.22 11.65
C PHE A 89 -14.63 1.10 11.28
N GLU A 90 -14.94 1.00 9.99
CA GLU A 90 -15.76 -0.06 9.41
C GLU A 90 -14.93 -0.83 8.38
N GLN A 91 -14.93 -2.15 8.46
CA GLN A 91 -14.24 -2.97 7.48
C GLN A 91 -14.99 -3.00 6.16
N ILE A 92 -14.28 -2.68 5.06
CA ILE A 92 -14.75 -2.80 3.68
C ILE A 92 -14.36 -4.19 3.15
N ASP A 93 -15.30 -4.86 2.52
CA ASP A 93 -15.09 -6.20 1.96
C ASP A 93 -14.27 -6.14 0.65
N LEU A 94 -13.04 -6.66 0.68
CA LEU A 94 -12.15 -6.84 -0.47
C LEU A 94 -11.91 -8.32 -0.81
N SER A 95 -12.68 -9.24 -0.23
CA SER A 95 -12.41 -10.68 -0.33
C SER A 95 -12.37 -11.20 -1.79
N ASN A 96 -13.16 -10.60 -2.68
CA ASN A 96 -13.14 -10.95 -4.10
C ASN A 96 -11.91 -10.46 -4.88
N LEU A 97 -11.07 -9.61 -4.29
CA LEU A 97 -9.86 -9.04 -4.91
C LEU A 97 -8.59 -9.61 -4.29
N THR A 98 -8.56 -9.81 -2.97
CA THR A 98 -7.35 -10.20 -2.24
C THR A 98 -7.41 -11.63 -1.66
N GLU A 99 -8.41 -12.44 -2.06
CA GLU A 99 -8.58 -13.81 -1.60
C GLU A 99 -7.34 -14.68 -1.90
N ASN A 100 -6.82 -15.33 -0.86
CA ASN A 100 -5.64 -16.20 -0.91
C ASN A 100 -4.34 -15.51 -1.38
N SER A 101 -4.25 -14.18 -1.29
CA SER A 101 -3.02 -13.46 -1.60
C SER A 101 -1.98 -13.56 -0.46
N ASN A 102 -0.70 -13.45 -0.81
CA ASN A 102 0.40 -13.25 0.15
C ASN A 102 0.86 -11.80 0.06
N SER A 103 0.01 -10.87 0.46
CA SER A 103 0.31 -9.45 0.36
C SER A 103 1.38 -9.05 1.34
N PHE A 104 2.58 -8.72 0.84
CA PHE A 104 3.72 -8.35 1.68
C PHE A 104 3.69 -6.87 2.05
N SER A 105 3.46 -6.02 1.10
CA SER A 105 3.38 -4.56 1.28
C SER A 105 2.42 -3.92 0.27
N ALA A 106 1.97 -2.72 0.57
CA ALA A 106 1.15 -1.93 -0.34
C ALA A 106 1.57 -0.45 -0.28
N LEU A 107 1.31 0.26 -1.38
CA LEU A 107 1.51 1.70 -1.45
C LEU A 107 0.36 2.38 -2.21
N PRO A 108 0.05 3.66 -1.89
CA PRO A 108 -0.90 4.43 -2.67
C PRO A 108 -0.21 4.96 -3.92
N ILE A 109 -0.89 4.86 -5.06
CA ILE A 109 -0.47 5.49 -6.32
C ILE A 109 -1.67 6.17 -6.98
N TYR A 110 -1.41 6.96 -8.02
CA TYR A 110 -2.44 7.58 -8.87
C TYR A 110 -2.21 7.07 -10.30
N ALA A 111 -2.71 5.86 -10.56
CA ALA A 111 -2.43 5.15 -11.80
C ALA A 111 -3.26 5.64 -12.98
N ASN A 112 -4.44 6.19 -12.73
CA ASN A 112 -5.30 6.85 -13.71
C ASN A 112 -5.27 8.39 -13.55
N ASP A 113 -6.08 9.11 -14.31
CA ASP A 113 -6.12 10.59 -14.30
C ASP A 113 -7.17 11.16 -13.32
N ASP A 114 -7.68 10.34 -12.38
CA ASP A 114 -8.58 10.81 -11.33
C ASP A 114 -7.81 11.25 -10.07
N MET A 115 -8.53 11.74 -9.06
CA MET A 115 -7.92 12.19 -7.81
C MET A 115 -7.95 11.14 -6.70
N TYR A 116 -8.61 10.00 -6.92
CA TYR A 116 -8.74 8.97 -5.93
C TYR A 116 -7.47 8.11 -5.85
N PRO A 117 -6.94 7.84 -4.67
CA PRO A 117 -5.76 7.00 -4.56
C PRO A 117 -6.09 5.55 -4.91
N ASP A 118 -5.29 4.98 -5.80
CA ASP A 118 -5.25 3.55 -6.11
C ASP A 118 -4.31 2.83 -5.15
N ILE A 119 -4.36 1.50 -5.10
CA ILE A 119 -3.50 0.71 -4.22
C ILE A 119 -2.72 -0.30 -5.05
N TYR A 120 -1.38 -0.18 -5.07
CA TYR A 120 -0.51 -1.23 -5.59
C TYR A 120 -0.09 -2.15 -4.46
N ILE A 121 -0.20 -3.46 -4.68
CA ILE A 121 0.09 -4.52 -3.70
C ILE A 121 1.20 -5.42 -4.23
N ALA A 122 2.30 -5.52 -3.50
CA ALA A 122 3.35 -6.49 -3.76
C ALA A 122 2.99 -7.82 -3.08
N ASN A 123 2.89 -8.88 -3.86
CA ASN A 123 2.61 -10.23 -3.41
C ASN A 123 3.87 -11.10 -3.49
N ASP A 124 3.99 -12.06 -2.58
CA ASP A 124 5.09 -13.02 -2.49
C ASP A 124 4.63 -14.43 -2.93
N PHE A 125 5.56 -15.40 -3.00
CA PHE A 125 5.31 -16.80 -3.36
C PHE A 125 4.71 -17.01 -4.76
N ASP A 126 5.38 -16.51 -5.79
CA ASP A 126 4.97 -16.66 -7.20
C ASP A 126 3.53 -16.18 -7.45
N GLN A 127 3.02 -15.25 -6.65
CA GLN A 127 1.73 -14.61 -6.87
C GLN A 127 1.91 -13.30 -7.61
N PHE A 128 1.00 -13.03 -8.54
CA PHE A 128 1.00 -11.77 -9.26
C PHE A 128 0.75 -10.59 -8.32
N ASN A 129 1.50 -9.52 -8.52
CA ASN A 129 1.22 -8.25 -7.89
C ASN A 129 -0.12 -7.68 -8.40
N GLN A 130 -0.76 -6.87 -7.61
CA GLN A 130 -2.07 -6.33 -7.90
C GLN A 130 -2.05 -4.81 -7.97
N LEU A 131 -2.87 -4.25 -8.84
CA LEU A 131 -3.16 -2.83 -8.91
C LEU A 131 -4.66 -2.63 -8.77
N LEU A 132 -5.08 -2.26 -7.58
CA LEU A 132 -6.46 -1.98 -7.26
C LEU A 132 -6.79 -0.54 -7.66
N ILE A 133 -7.48 -0.37 -8.79
CA ILE A 133 -7.97 0.92 -9.27
C ILE A 133 -9.23 1.30 -8.53
N ASN A 134 -9.19 2.47 -7.90
CA ASN A 134 -10.31 3.05 -7.16
C ASN A 134 -11.46 3.44 -8.10
N GLN A 135 -12.68 3.17 -7.68
CA GLN A 135 -13.90 3.47 -8.44
C GLN A 135 -14.63 4.65 -7.79
N ASP A 136 -14.04 5.84 -7.85
CA ASP A 136 -14.60 7.08 -7.30
C ASP A 136 -14.96 7.00 -5.80
N GLY A 137 -14.21 6.20 -5.02
CA GLY A 137 -14.47 5.96 -3.60
C GLY A 137 -15.50 4.87 -3.29
N ASP A 138 -16.12 4.27 -4.32
CA ASP A 138 -17.16 3.24 -4.14
C ASP A 138 -16.61 1.79 -4.09
N GLY A 139 -15.28 1.61 -4.23
CA GLY A 139 -14.63 0.30 -4.21
C GLY A 139 -13.45 0.22 -5.18
N PHE A 140 -13.02 -1.00 -5.48
CA PHE A 140 -11.82 -1.24 -6.28
C PHE A 140 -12.03 -2.33 -7.32
N ILE A 141 -11.24 -2.28 -8.41
CA ILE A 141 -11.07 -3.36 -9.38
C ILE A 141 -9.58 -3.60 -9.61
N ASP A 142 -9.18 -4.86 -9.72
CA ASP A 142 -7.79 -5.20 -10.05
C ASP A 142 -7.57 -5.03 -11.57
N MET A 143 -6.60 -4.21 -11.94
CA MET A 143 -6.23 -3.90 -13.32
C MET A 143 -4.72 -4.02 -13.56
N ALA A 144 -4.00 -4.80 -12.76
CA ALA A 144 -2.55 -4.93 -12.89
C ALA A 144 -2.10 -5.39 -14.29
N GLU A 145 -2.82 -6.36 -14.90
CA GLU A 145 -2.56 -6.84 -16.26
C GLU A 145 -2.74 -5.73 -17.29
N ASP A 146 -3.84 -4.97 -17.23
CA ASP A 146 -4.16 -3.90 -18.19
C ASP A 146 -3.15 -2.74 -18.12
N TYR A 147 -2.60 -2.49 -16.94
CA TYR A 147 -1.60 -1.43 -16.71
C TYR A 147 -0.15 -1.92 -16.90
N GLY A 148 0.07 -3.21 -17.16
CA GLY A 148 1.39 -3.80 -17.40
C GLY A 148 2.27 -3.88 -16.15
N VAL A 149 1.66 -3.96 -14.98
CA VAL A 149 2.35 -4.01 -13.67
C VAL A 149 2.08 -5.31 -12.91
N GLU A 150 1.48 -6.29 -13.56
CA GLU A 150 1.28 -7.64 -13.06
C GLU A 150 2.63 -8.37 -13.02
N ASP A 151 3.37 -8.17 -11.93
CA ASP A 151 4.69 -8.76 -11.73
C ASP A 151 4.53 -10.15 -11.07
N PRO A 152 5.07 -11.22 -11.68
CA PRO A 152 4.94 -12.58 -11.16
C PRO A 152 6.05 -12.96 -10.16
N PHE A 153 6.89 -12.01 -9.76
CA PHE A 153 8.02 -12.25 -8.88
C PHE A 153 7.61 -12.14 -7.40
N ASP A 154 8.53 -12.50 -6.50
CA ASP A 154 8.33 -12.45 -5.05
C ASP A 154 8.45 -11.01 -4.54
N GLY A 155 7.37 -10.21 -4.66
CA GLY A 155 7.34 -8.80 -4.32
C GLY A 155 7.43 -8.53 -2.82
N MET A 156 8.32 -7.61 -2.40
CA MET A 156 8.57 -7.32 -0.99
C MET A 156 8.44 -5.84 -0.66
N GLY A 157 9.45 -5.05 -0.96
CA GLY A 157 9.49 -3.62 -0.66
C GLY A 157 8.97 -2.78 -1.81
N LEU A 158 8.31 -1.69 -1.45
CA LEU A 158 7.73 -0.73 -2.39
C LEU A 158 8.17 0.70 -2.04
N THR A 159 8.42 1.51 -3.06
CA THR A 159 8.65 2.94 -2.91
C THR A 159 8.29 3.68 -4.18
N THR A 160 7.94 4.97 -4.05
CA THR A 160 7.60 5.85 -5.18
C THR A 160 8.52 7.05 -5.26
N CYS A 161 8.77 7.52 -6.46
CA CYS A 161 9.32 8.86 -6.74
C CYS A 161 8.98 9.23 -8.20
N ASP A 162 9.19 10.48 -8.56
CA ASP A 162 9.33 10.93 -9.94
C ASP A 162 10.81 10.79 -10.31
N PHE A 163 11.20 9.61 -10.80
CA PHE A 163 12.61 9.27 -11.01
C PHE A 163 13.19 9.92 -12.27
N ASN A 164 12.33 10.23 -13.24
CA ASN A 164 12.71 10.77 -14.55
C ASN A 164 12.37 12.26 -14.73
N ASN A 165 11.80 12.91 -13.70
CA ASN A 165 11.38 14.31 -13.67
C ASN A 165 10.31 14.65 -14.72
N ASP A 166 9.37 13.73 -14.98
CA ASP A 166 8.26 13.91 -15.92
C ASP A 166 6.94 14.36 -15.23
N LEU A 167 6.96 14.55 -13.91
CA LEU A 167 5.84 14.91 -13.04
C LEU A 167 4.80 13.81 -12.84
N SER A 168 5.14 12.57 -13.18
CA SER A 168 4.40 11.37 -12.79
C SER A 168 5.12 10.64 -11.67
N LEU A 169 4.35 9.93 -10.87
CA LEU A 169 4.96 9.02 -9.88
C LEU A 169 5.30 7.69 -10.56
N ASP A 170 6.58 7.39 -10.52
CA ASP A 170 7.13 6.07 -10.80
C ASP A 170 7.20 5.27 -9.51
N PHE A 171 7.29 3.95 -9.61
CA PHE A 171 7.44 3.12 -8.42
C PHE A 171 8.40 1.95 -8.63
N PHE A 172 9.02 1.53 -7.55
CA PHE A 172 9.99 0.44 -7.54
C PHE A 172 9.51 -0.68 -6.62
N VAL A 173 9.61 -1.91 -7.14
CA VAL A 173 9.30 -3.14 -6.43
C VAL A 173 10.58 -3.92 -6.24
N THR A 174 10.93 -4.25 -5.00
CA THR A 174 12.01 -5.20 -4.73
C THR A 174 11.49 -6.61 -4.73
N ASN A 175 12.24 -7.51 -5.34
CA ASN A 175 11.90 -8.91 -5.48
C ASN A 175 13.08 -9.82 -5.07
N ILE A 176 12.88 -11.11 -5.14
CA ILE A 176 13.97 -12.09 -5.14
C ILE A 176 14.50 -12.16 -6.58
N LYS A 177 15.73 -11.69 -6.81
CA LYS A 177 16.48 -11.59 -8.08
C LYS A 177 16.10 -10.37 -8.93
N GLU A 178 14.93 -10.37 -9.55
CA GLU A 178 14.54 -9.43 -10.61
C GLU A 178 13.63 -8.34 -10.04
N ASN A 179 14.20 -7.15 -9.79
CA ASN A 179 13.40 -6.00 -9.33
C ASN A 179 12.70 -5.31 -10.49
N SER A 180 11.64 -4.57 -10.17
CA SER A 180 10.85 -3.84 -11.16
C SER A 180 10.80 -2.35 -10.87
N LEU A 181 11.27 -1.53 -11.82
CA LEU A 181 11.05 -0.08 -11.84
C LEU A 181 10.00 0.23 -12.89
N TYR A 182 8.84 0.64 -12.46
CA TYR A 182 7.74 0.98 -13.33
C TYR A 182 7.66 2.48 -13.52
N THR A 183 7.71 2.89 -14.79
CA THR A 183 7.59 4.30 -15.21
C THR A 183 6.36 4.48 -16.07
N LYS A 184 5.66 5.62 -15.90
CA LYS A 184 4.49 5.98 -16.69
C LYS A 184 4.89 6.99 -17.78
N ASP A 185 4.54 6.72 -19.04
CA ASP A 185 4.76 7.67 -20.13
C ASP A 185 3.54 8.59 -20.30
N ASN A 186 3.66 9.83 -19.84
CA ASN A 186 2.62 10.85 -19.97
C ASN A 186 2.34 11.30 -21.42
N SER A 187 3.18 10.91 -22.38
CA SER A 187 2.98 11.24 -23.81
C SER A 187 1.97 10.32 -24.48
N ASP A 188 1.66 9.18 -23.89
CA ASP A 188 0.67 8.23 -24.36
C ASP A 188 -0.63 8.37 -23.54
N SER A 189 -1.77 8.26 -24.19
CA SER A 189 -3.07 8.20 -23.53
C SER A 189 -3.39 6.82 -22.92
N SER A 190 -2.47 5.86 -23.02
CA SER A 190 -2.54 4.62 -22.28
C SER A 190 -2.12 4.86 -20.84
N PHE A 191 -2.81 4.25 -19.88
CA PHE A 191 -2.40 4.28 -18.48
C PHE A 191 -1.31 3.24 -18.14
N ALA A 192 -0.78 2.54 -19.15
CA ALA A 192 0.18 1.47 -18.99
C ALA A 192 1.54 1.99 -18.51
N TYR A 193 2.11 1.25 -17.56
CA TYR A 193 3.49 1.43 -17.11
C TYR A 193 4.46 0.61 -17.96
N THR A 194 5.70 1.06 -18.00
CA THR A 194 6.80 0.32 -18.63
C THR A 194 7.81 -0.06 -17.56
N ASN A 195 8.23 -1.33 -17.53
CA ASN A 195 9.34 -1.76 -16.66
C ASN A 195 10.66 -1.27 -17.25
N TYR A 196 11.35 -0.39 -16.53
CA TYR A 196 12.59 0.28 -16.94
C TYR A 196 13.84 -0.25 -16.21
N SER A 197 13.72 -1.34 -15.46
CA SER A 197 14.76 -1.84 -14.56
C SER A 197 16.05 -2.26 -15.26
N GLU A 198 15.95 -2.87 -16.46
CA GLU A 198 17.12 -3.28 -17.25
C GLU A 198 17.88 -2.06 -17.76
N GLU A 199 17.18 -1.07 -18.33
CA GLU A 199 17.76 0.18 -18.85
C GLU A 199 18.41 1.00 -17.74
N ALA A 200 17.80 1.03 -16.56
CA ALA A 200 18.34 1.69 -15.36
C ALA A 200 19.49 0.90 -14.71
N ASN A 201 19.76 -0.34 -15.14
CA ASN A 201 20.76 -1.24 -14.60
C ASN A 201 20.60 -1.51 -13.09
N ILE A 202 19.34 -1.69 -12.65
CA ILE A 202 18.93 -2.01 -11.27
C ILE A 202 18.07 -3.28 -11.19
N TYR A 203 18.08 -4.08 -12.24
CA TYR A 203 17.22 -5.23 -12.43
C TYR A 203 17.54 -6.37 -11.47
N ASP A 204 18.80 -6.79 -11.35
CA ASP A 204 19.21 -7.95 -10.54
C ASP A 204 20.03 -7.50 -9.32
N THR A 205 19.49 -7.74 -8.13
CA THR A 205 20.14 -7.39 -6.86
C THR A 205 20.13 -8.54 -5.84
N ASP A 206 19.99 -9.79 -6.27
CA ASP A 206 19.75 -10.94 -5.40
C ASP A 206 18.45 -10.80 -4.60
N TRP A 207 18.49 -10.88 -3.28
CA TRP A 207 17.33 -10.82 -2.39
C TRP A 207 17.22 -9.43 -1.74
N ALA A 208 16.35 -8.58 -2.27
CA ALA A 208 16.12 -7.24 -1.77
C ALA A 208 14.81 -7.17 -0.96
N TRP A 209 14.86 -6.54 0.23
CA TRP A 209 13.72 -6.43 1.14
C TRP A 209 13.14 -5.03 1.20
N GLY A 210 13.94 -4.08 1.61
CA GLY A 210 13.52 -2.70 1.80
C GLY A 210 14.14 -1.80 0.75
N VAL A 211 13.41 -0.78 0.34
CA VAL A 211 13.85 0.20 -0.66
C VAL A 211 13.39 1.59 -0.28
N THR A 212 14.17 2.58 -0.68
CA THR A 212 13.80 3.99 -0.60
C THR A 212 14.46 4.76 -1.73
N PHE A 213 13.74 5.68 -2.33
CA PHE A 213 14.32 6.70 -3.19
C PHE A 213 14.80 7.89 -2.36
N SER A 214 15.90 8.49 -2.75
CA SER A 214 16.39 9.72 -2.17
C SER A 214 17.36 10.41 -3.13
N ASP A 215 17.14 11.67 -3.37
CA ASP A 215 18.13 12.55 -4.01
C ASP A 215 19.22 12.94 -2.99
N PHE A 216 20.25 12.09 -2.84
CA PHE A 216 21.29 12.26 -1.83
C PHE A 216 22.37 13.29 -2.23
N ASN A 217 22.46 13.67 -3.51
CA ASN A 217 23.41 14.66 -4.02
C ASN A 217 22.75 16.00 -4.38
N HIS A 218 21.44 16.09 -4.27
CA HIS A 218 20.64 17.30 -4.51
C HIS A 218 20.77 17.86 -5.94
N ASP A 219 20.80 16.96 -6.94
CA ASP A 219 20.82 17.37 -8.35
C ASP A 219 19.46 17.24 -9.07
N GLY A 220 18.44 16.79 -8.38
CA GLY A 220 17.04 16.67 -8.84
C GLY A 220 16.63 15.29 -9.24
#